data_0805ca698b054b891235b685d5b715dd
#
_entry.id   0805ca698b054b891235b685d5b715dd
#
_cell.length_a   1.000
_cell.length_b   1.000
_cell.length_c   1.000
_cell.angle_alpha   90.00
_cell.angle_beta   90.00
_cell.angle_gamma   90.00
#
_symmetry.space_group_name_H-M   'P 1'
#
loop_
_entity.id
_entity.type
_entity.pdbx_description
1 polymer ?
#
loop_
_entity_poly.entity_id
_entity_poly.type
_entity_poly.pdbx_seq_one_letter_code
_entity_poly.pdbx_strand_id
1 'polypeptide(L)'
;MSYLESLFSLEGKTAVVIGGTGELCGAMAVALAGAGAEIALVGRNEEKARARLAEIEASGGSGYFVAADVSSRDGLETLLADVLNRSGKCEILVNGAGVNSPTPFLEIPEDEYDNIFEVNTKAVFVACQVFGAYFLDNDIGASIINVGSMSGVLPLSRVFSYSMSKAAVHNLSKNLAREWGTRNIRVNTLVPGFFPAEQNRKVLTPERVAQIMGHTPMQRFGEARELGGATLLLASDAGSFITGAELLVDGGYAAMT
;
A
#
# COMPACT_ATOMS: atom_id res chain seq x y z
N MET A 1 -16.69 -24.84 2.41
CA MET A 1 -15.52 -23.93 2.41
C MET A 1 -14.28 -24.77 2.59
N SER A 2 -13.31 -24.72 1.67
CA SER A 2 -12.03 -25.41 1.83
C SER A 2 -11.18 -24.73 2.93
N TYR A 3 -10.13 -25.42 3.40
CA TYR A 3 -9.22 -24.82 4.40
C TYR A 3 -8.59 -23.51 3.90
N LEU A 4 -8.22 -23.44 2.63
CA LEU A 4 -7.65 -22.21 2.07
C LEU A 4 -8.70 -21.09 2.00
N GLU A 5 -9.91 -21.39 1.59
CA GLU A 5 -11.00 -20.40 1.61
C GLU A 5 -11.27 -19.88 3.02
N SER A 6 -11.24 -20.72 4.04
CA SER A 6 -11.46 -20.28 5.43
C SER A 6 -10.40 -19.31 5.93
N LEU A 7 -9.18 -19.32 5.35
CA LEU A 7 -8.09 -18.43 5.71
C LEU A 7 -8.02 -17.17 4.86
N PHE A 8 -8.22 -17.31 3.54
CA PHE A 8 -7.90 -16.24 2.59
C PHE A 8 -9.13 -15.58 1.95
N SER A 9 -10.35 -16.10 2.16
CA SER A 9 -11.55 -15.47 1.61
C SER A 9 -11.76 -14.07 2.19
N LEU A 10 -12.07 -13.15 1.29
CA LEU A 10 -12.47 -11.78 1.59
C LEU A 10 -13.91 -11.52 1.15
N GLU A 11 -14.69 -12.59 0.90
CA GLU A 11 -16.09 -12.46 0.53
C GLU A 11 -16.86 -11.61 1.52
N GLY A 12 -17.63 -10.69 0.99
CA GLY A 12 -18.43 -9.77 1.77
C GLY A 12 -17.62 -8.68 2.47
N LYS A 13 -16.31 -8.51 2.21
CA LYS A 13 -15.50 -7.39 2.72
C LYS A 13 -15.33 -6.32 1.64
N THR A 14 -15.15 -5.08 2.07
CA THR A 14 -14.83 -3.95 1.19
C THR A 14 -13.41 -3.46 1.50
N ALA A 15 -12.60 -3.32 0.43
CA ALA A 15 -11.23 -2.83 0.51
C ALA A 15 -11.08 -1.49 -0.21
N VAL A 16 -10.63 -0.49 0.52
CA VAL A 16 -10.23 0.81 -0.04
C VAL A 16 -8.75 0.76 -0.39
N VAL A 17 -8.41 0.96 -1.66
CA VAL A 17 -7.02 0.92 -2.14
C VAL A 17 -6.60 2.29 -2.64
N ILE A 18 -5.97 3.08 -1.75
CA ILE A 18 -5.43 4.40 -2.08
C ILE A 18 -4.17 4.22 -2.93
N GLY A 19 -4.13 4.91 -4.07
CA GLY A 19 -3.07 4.72 -5.08
C GLY A 19 -3.32 3.51 -5.98
N GLY A 20 -4.51 2.92 -5.96
CA GLY A 20 -4.89 1.71 -6.69
C GLY A 20 -4.81 1.83 -8.22
N THR A 21 -4.77 3.04 -8.78
CA THR A 21 -4.52 3.26 -10.21
C THR A 21 -3.04 3.07 -10.60
N GLY A 22 -2.13 2.98 -9.61
CA GLY A 22 -0.72 2.67 -9.82
C GLY A 22 -0.46 1.18 -10.07
N GLU A 23 0.76 0.85 -10.50
CA GLU A 23 1.11 -0.52 -10.88
C GLU A 23 1.08 -1.49 -9.69
N LEU A 24 1.75 -1.15 -8.58
CA LEU A 24 1.86 -2.05 -7.42
C LEU A 24 0.55 -2.17 -6.65
N CYS A 25 -0.05 -1.03 -6.28
CA CYS A 25 -1.32 -1.04 -5.55
C CYS A 25 -2.48 -1.55 -6.40
N GLY A 26 -2.41 -1.36 -7.71
CA GLY A 26 -3.35 -1.98 -8.64
C GLY A 26 -3.28 -3.50 -8.64
N ALA A 27 -2.08 -4.08 -8.63
CA ALA A 27 -1.92 -5.53 -8.50
C ALA A 27 -2.39 -6.05 -7.13
N MET A 28 -2.18 -5.28 -6.06
CA MET A 28 -2.76 -5.59 -4.74
C MET A 28 -4.30 -5.58 -4.79
N ALA A 29 -4.91 -4.58 -5.45
CA ALA A 29 -6.35 -4.48 -5.63
C ALA A 29 -6.92 -5.68 -6.39
N VAL A 30 -6.27 -6.13 -7.47
CA VAL A 30 -6.65 -7.32 -8.23
C VAL A 30 -6.60 -8.58 -7.35
N ALA A 31 -5.54 -8.72 -6.53
CA ALA A 31 -5.44 -9.86 -5.61
C ALA A 31 -6.56 -9.87 -4.56
N LEU A 32 -6.85 -8.72 -3.94
CA LEU A 32 -7.95 -8.59 -2.97
C LEU A 32 -9.31 -8.90 -3.61
N ALA A 33 -9.55 -8.40 -4.83
CA ALA A 33 -10.76 -8.68 -5.59
C ALA A 33 -10.92 -10.16 -5.94
N GLY A 34 -9.82 -10.80 -6.39
CA GLY A 34 -9.78 -12.23 -6.69
C GLY A 34 -10.04 -13.13 -5.47
N ALA A 35 -9.86 -12.61 -4.25
CA ALA A 35 -10.21 -13.27 -3.00
C ALA A 35 -11.64 -12.96 -2.52
N GLY A 36 -12.42 -12.17 -3.27
CA GLY A 36 -13.84 -11.87 -3.02
C GLY A 36 -14.12 -10.50 -2.40
N ALA A 37 -13.13 -9.65 -2.18
CA ALA A 37 -13.38 -8.29 -1.70
C ALA A 37 -13.97 -7.39 -2.79
N GLU A 38 -14.93 -6.55 -2.44
CA GLU A 38 -15.31 -5.41 -3.27
C GLU A 38 -14.27 -4.30 -3.16
N ILE A 39 -13.78 -3.77 -4.29
CA ILE A 39 -12.69 -2.81 -4.32
C ILE A 39 -13.18 -1.39 -4.58
N ALA A 40 -12.95 -0.49 -3.63
CA ALA A 40 -12.96 0.94 -3.88
C ALA A 40 -11.55 1.36 -4.35
N LEU A 41 -11.39 1.49 -5.66
CA LEU A 41 -10.12 1.83 -6.31
C LEU A 41 -9.92 3.34 -6.30
N VAL A 42 -8.98 3.84 -5.51
CA VAL A 42 -8.79 5.28 -5.28
C VAL A 42 -7.58 5.81 -6.04
N GLY A 43 -7.78 6.91 -6.76
CA GLY A 43 -6.72 7.57 -7.52
C GLY A 43 -7.20 8.83 -8.22
N ARG A 44 -6.34 9.42 -9.09
CA ARG A 44 -6.63 10.65 -9.84
C ARG A 44 -6.80 10.44 -11.35
N ASN A 45 -6.36 9.30 -11.87
CA ASN A 45 -6.37 9.01 -13.31
C ASN A 45 -7.46 8.01 -13.65
N GLU A 46 -8.53 8.49 -14.28
CA GLU A 46 -9.70 7.68 -14.63
C GLU A 46 -9.41 6.63 -15.72
N GLU A 47 -8.52 6.93 -16.67
CA GLU A 47 -8.14 5.98 -17.72
C GLU A 47 -7.40 4.77 -17.13
N LYS A 48 -6.40 5.02 -16.25
CA LYS A 48 -5.71 3.95 -15.52
C LYS A 48 -6.67 3.19 -14.60
N ALA A 49 -7.63 3.89 -13.99
CA ALA A 49 -8.65 3.24 -13.17
C ALA A 49 -9.51 2.28 -13.99
N ARG A 50 -9.96 2.69 -15.18
CA ARG A 50 -10.74 1.85 -16.09
C ARG A 50 -9.99 0.57 -16.49
N ALA A 51 -8.72 0.71 -16.84
CA ALA A 51 -7.87 -0.45 -17.16
C ALA A 51 -7.75 -1.42 -15.96
N ARG A 52 -7.54 -0.87 -14.75
CA ARG A 52 -7.42 -1.70 -13.54
C ARG A 52 -8.73 -2.37 -13.14
N LEU A 53 -9.86 -1.68 -13.29
CA LEU A 53 -11.19 -2.27 -13.04
C LEU A 53 -11.48 -3.43 -14.01
N ALA A 54 -11.07 -3.32 -15.28
CA ALA A 54 -11.19 -4.43 -16.22
C ALA A 54 -10.36 -5.65 -15.80
N GLU A 55 -9.16 -5.45 -15.21
CA GLU A 55 -8.35 -6.55 -14.67
C GLU A 55 -9.02 -7.17 -13.42
N ILE A 56 -9.62 -6.36 -12.56
CA ILE A 56 -10.39 -6.82 -11.40
C ILE A 56 -11.58 -7.67 -11.87
N GLU A 57 -12.33 -7.21 -12.85
CA GLU A 57 -13.46 -7.97 -13.42
C GLU A 57 -12.99 -9.26 -14.07
N ALA A 58 -11.90 -9.24 -14.83
CA ALA A 58 -11.29 -10.43 -15.44
C ALA A 58 -10.82 -11.46 -14.41
N SER A 59 -10.48 -11.05 -13.18
CA SER A 59 -10.15 -11.95 -12.07
C SER A 59 -11.38 -12.54 -11.36
N GLY A 60 -12.60 -12.20 -11.81
CA GLY A 60 -13.85 -12.60 -11.19
C GLY A 60 -14.25 -11.73 -10.00
N GLY A 61 -13.54 -10.65 -9.72
CA GLY A 61 -13.83 -9.72 -8.64
C GLY A 61 -14.74 -8.56 -9.06
N SER A 62 -15.02 -7.67 -8.11
CA SER A 62 -15.83 -6.46 -8.32
C SER A 62 -15.15 -5.24 -7.73
N GLY A 63 -15.48 -4.08 -8.26
CA GLY A 63 -14.98 -2.82 -7.72
C GLY A 63 -15.47 -1.61 -8.50
N TYR A 64 -15.16 -0.44 -7.97
CA TYR A 64 -15.51 0.84 -8.55
C TYR A 64 -14.41 1.87 -8.32
N PHE A 65 -14.36 2.88 -9.16
CA PHE A 65 -13.41 3.97 -9.02
C PHE A 65 -13.96 5.11 -8.16
N VAL A 66 -13.09 5.65 -7.30
CA VAL A 66 -13.34 6.90 -6.56
C VAL A 66 -12.19 7.87 -6.86
N ALA A 67 -12.52 8.98 -7.50
CA ALA A 67 -11.59 10.09 -7.65
C ALA A 67 -11.56 10.87 -6.33
N ALA A 68 -10.43 10.88 -5.62
CA ALA A 68 -10.30 11.58 -4.35
C ALA A 68 -8.96 12.29 -4.22
N ASP A 69 -8.99 13.45 -3.57
CA ASP A 69 -7.78 14.11 -3.08
C ASP A 69 -7.45 13.56 -1.69
N VAL A 70 -6.48 12.67 -1.64
CA VAL A 70 -6.05 12.03 -0.38
C VAL A 70 -5.00 12.85 0.40
N SER A 71 -4.63 14.03 -0.08
CA SER A 71 -3.71 14.94 0.61
C SER A 71 -4.42 15.77 1.71
N SER A 72 -5.74 15.88 1.65
CA SER A 72 -6.53 16.64 2.60
C SER A 72 -7.41 15.74 3.47
N ARG A 73 -7.70 16.19 4.71
CA ARG A 73 -8.65 15.51 5.59
C ARG A 73 -10.04 15.45 4.98
N ASP A 74 -10.55 16.58 4.47
CA ASP A 74 -11.88 16.69 3.87
C ASP A 74 -12.03 15.71 2.68
N GLY A 75 -10.97 15.57 1.86
CA GLY A 75 -10.95 14.61 0.76
C GLY A 75 -11.02 13.15 1.24
N LEU A 76 -10.34 12.82 2.34
CA LEU A 76 -10.38 11.48 2.93
C LEU A 76 -11.71 11.18 3.64
N GLU A 77 -12.32 12.17 4.30
CA GLU A 77 -13.64 12.04 4.90
C GLU A 77 -14.72 11.87 3.81
N THR A 78 -14.62 12.64 2.72
CA THR A 78 -15.48 12.47 1.54
C THR A 78 -15.31 11.09 0.92
N LEU A 79 -14.07 10.61 0.75
CA LEU A 79 -13.77 9.27 0.26
C LEU A 79 -14.46 8.20 1.12
N LEU A 80 -14.30 8.27 2.45
CA LEU A 80 -14.95 7.31 3.35
C LEU A 80 -16.47 7.36 3.21
N ALA A 81 -17.07 8.55 3.17
CA ALA A 81 -18.51 8.71 2.98
C ALA A 81 -19.00 8.10 1.66
N ASP A 82 -18.27 8.31 0.56
CA ASP A 82 -18.58 7.72 -0.75
C ASP A 82 -18.51 6.19 -0.72
N VAL A 83 -17.50 5.63 -0.05
CA VAL A 83 -17.37 4.17 0.12
C VAL A 83 -18.53 3.62 0.93
N LEU A 84 -18.87 4.25 2.05
CA LEU A 84 -19.99 3.80 2.89
C LEU A 84 -21.35 3.91 2.18
N ASN A 85 -21.54 4.93 1.36
CA ASN A 85 -22.76 5.09 0.56
C ASN A 85 -22.90 4.00 -0.52
N ARG A 86 -21.79 3.52 -1.10
CA ARG A 86 -21.81 2.50 -2.18
C ARG A 86 -21.80 1.08 -1.64
N SER A 87 -20.90 0.79 -0.71
CA SER A 87 -20.63 -0.57 -0.21
C SER A 87 -21.25 -0.83 1.17
N GLY A 88 -21.71 0.20 1.87
CA GLY A 88 -22.28 0.10 3.22
C GLY A 88 -21.25 -0.11 4.34
N LYS A 89 -19.98 -0.39 4.00
CA LYS A 89 -18.92 -0.75 4.96
C LYS A 89 -17.53 -0.63 4.36
N CYS A 90 -16.53 -0.70 5.23
CA CYS A 90 -15.12 -0.84 4.88
C CYS A 90 -14.41 -1.62 5.98
N GLU A 91 -13.63 -2.63 5.64
CA GLU A 91 -12.85 -3.42 6.61
C GLU A 91 -11.36 -3.47 6.27
N ILE A 92 -10.97 -3.09 5.05
CA ILE A 92 -9.58 -3.15 4.60
C ILE A 92 -9.19 -1.79 4.01
N LEU A 93 -8.07 -1.25 4.49
CA LEU A 93 -7.47 -0.03 3.96
C LEU A 93 -6.04 -0.32 3.48
N VAL A 94 -5.75 -0.03 2.21
CA VAL A 94 -4.40 -0.05 1.66
C VAL A 94 -3.96 1.38 1.36
N ASN A 95 -2.95 1.87 2.06
CA ASN A 95 -2.35 3.19 1.85
C ASN A 95 -1.10 3.05 0.98
N GLY A 96 -1.22 3.32 -0.32
CA GLY A 96 -0.12 3.12 -1.25
C GLY A 96 0.18 4.29 -2.19
N ALA A 97 -0.46 5.44 -2.01
CA ALA A 97 -0.06 6.66 -2.70
C ALA A 97 1.35 7.07 -2.27
N GLY A 98 2.15 7.56 -3.22
CA GLY A 98 3.49 8.03 -2.91
C GLY A 98 4.20 8.62 -4.12
N VAL A 99 5.14 9.51 -3.83
CA VAL A 99 6.02 10.17 -4.79
C VAL A 99 7.47 10.03 -4.34
N ASN A 100 8.39 10.12 -5.28
CA ASN A 100 9.84 10.05 -5.03
C ASN A 100 10.58 11.04 -5.92
N SER A 101 11.78 11.45 -5.47
CA SER A 101 12.72 12.24 -6.27
C SER A 101 14.15 11.75 -6.07
N PRO A 102 14.97 11.68 -7.14
CA PRO A 102 16.37 11.27 -7.07
C PRO A 102 17.33 12.45 -6.89
N THR A 103 16.90 13.58 -6.37
CA THR A 103 17.70 14.80 -6.21
C THR A 103 18.87 14.55 -5.25
N PRO A 104 20.11 14.99 -5.57
CA PRO A 104 21.25 14.92 -4.66
C PRO A 104 20.98 15.67 -3.36
N PHE A 105 21.47 15.15 -2.23
CA PHE A 105 21.10 15.63 -0.90
C PHE A 105 21.26 17.14 -0.70
N LEU A 106 22.38 17.71 -1.14
CA LEU A 106 22.66 19.15 -0.98
C LEU A 106 21.86 20.05 -1.94
N GLU A 107 21.15 19.46 -2.90
CA GLU A 107 20.38 20.14 -3.93
C GLU A 107 18.86 19.98 -3.73
N ILE A 108 18.44 19.21 -2.70
CA ILE A 108 17.02 19.02 -2.40
C ILE A 108 16.42 20.35 -1.95
N PRO A 109 15.48 20.94 -2.70
CA PRO A 109 14.80 22.13 -2.26
C PRO A 109 13.74 21.78 -1.19
N GLU A 110 13.41 22.74 -0.33
CA GLU A 110 12.47 22.54 0.78
C GLU A 110 11.07 22.13 0.30
N ASP A 111 10.60 22.67 -0.82
CA ASP A 111 9.30 22.33 -1.40
C ASP A 111 9.24 20.89 -1.95
N GLU A 112 10.36 20.34 -2.44
CA GLU A 112 10.43 18.91 -2.80
C GLU A 112 10.32 18.03 -1.55
N TYR A 113 11.04 18.40 -0.48
CA TYR A 113 10.98 17.72 0.81
C TYR A 113 9.55 17.75 1.35
N ASP A 114 8.94 18.92 1.40
CA ASP A 114 7.59 19.12 1.92
C ASP A 114 6.55 18.32 1.12
N ASN A 115 6.62 18.35 -0.21
CA ASN A 115 5.73 17.58 -1.07
C ASN A 115 5.86 16.06 -0.83
N ILE A 116 7.09 15.54 -0.66
CA ILE A 116 7.31 14.12 -0.38
C ILE A 116 6.69 13.73 0.97
N PHE A 117 6.87 14.55 2.01
CA PHE A 117 6.29 14.27 3.32
C PHE A 117 4.77 14.45 3.35
N GLU A 118 4.24 15.45 2.65
CA GLU A 118 2.80 15.64 2.51
C GLU A 118 2.11 14.42 1.89
N VAL A 119 2.65 13.94 0.77
CA VAL A 119 2.05 12.81 0.04
C VAL A 119 2.32 11.46 0.70
N ASN A 120 3.56 11.20 1.13
CA ASN A 120 3.96 9.86 1.57
C ASN A 120 3.68 9.59 3.04
N THR A 121 3.67 10.63 3.88
CA THR A 121 3.59 10.50 5.34
C THR A 121 2.30 11.09 5.88
N LYS A 122 2.04 12.38 5.63
CA LYS A 122 0.87 13.06 6.18
C LYS A 122 -0.43 12.48 5.63
N ALA A 123 -0.51 12.20 4.33
CA ALA A 123 -1.70 11.59 3.75
C ALA A 123 -1.99 10.21 4.38
N VAL A 124 -0.97 9.37 4.60
CA VAL A 124 -1.11 8.08 5.29
C VAL A 124 -1.55 8.27 6.73
N PHE A 125 -0.95 9.22 7.45
CA PHE A 125 -1.31 9.55 8.82
C PHE A 125 -2.78 9.97 8.94
N VAL A 126 -3.25 10.88 8.08
CA VAL A 126 -4.64 11.35 8.09
C VAL A 126 -5.60 10.25 7.65
N ALA A 127 -5.25 9.43 6.64
CA ALA A 127 -6.06 8.29 6.24
C ALA A 127 -6.23 7.28 7.38
N CYS A 128 -5.16 6.98 8.12
CA CYS A 128 -5.25 6.14 9.31
C CYS A 128 -6.13 6.76 10.40
N GLN A 129 -6.13 8.09 10.55
CA GLN A 129 -7.03 8.76 11.51
C GLN A 129 -8.49 8.65 11.09
N VAL A 130 -8.82 8.95 9.83
CA VAL A 130 -10.19 8.97 9.31
C VAL A 130 -10.80 7.56 9.33
N PHE A 131 -10.11 6.60 8.72
CA PHE A 131 -10.59 5.22 8.67
C PHE A 131 -10.50 4.53 10.03
N GLY A 132 -9.43 4.80 10.81
CA GLY A 132 -9.28 4.28 12.16
C GLY A 132 -10.39 4.73 13.10
N ALA A 133 -10.80 6.00 13.06
CA ALA A 133 -11.95 6.50 13.81
C ALA A 133 -13.23 5.73 13.41
N TYR A 134 -13.49 5.57 12.11
CA TYR A 134 -14.64 4.80 11.64
C TYR A 134 -14.63 3.34 12.15
N PHE A 135 -13.47 2.67 12.12
CA PHE A 135 -13.36 1.29 12.62
C PHE A 135 -13.59 1.21 14.13
N LEU A 136 -13.02 2.15 14.90
CA LEU A 136 -13.14 2.19 16.36
C LEU A 136 -14.58 2.54 16.81
N ASP A 137 -15.19 3.52 16.18
CA ASP A 137 -16.53 4.00 16.55
C ASP A 137 -17.64 2.98 16.25
N ASN A 138 -17.40 2.12 15.24
CA ASN A 138 -18.35 1.08 14.82
C ASN A 138 -17.95 -0.34 15.26
N ASP A 139 -16.89 -0.49 16.07
CA ASP A 139 -16.36 -1.76 16.57
C ASP A 139 -16.06 -2.77 15.45
N ILE A 140 -15.47 -2.29 14.36
CA ILE A 140 -15.17 -3.07 13.17
C ILE A 140 -13.75 -3.65 13.30
N GLY A 141 -13.65 -4.99 13.26
CA GLY A 141 -12.36 -5.65 13.05
C GLY A 141 -11.82 -5.38 11.65
N ALA A 142 -10.64 -4.74 11.57
CA ALA A 142 -10.13 -4.23 10.31
C ALA A 142 -8.66 -4.56 10.06
N SER A 143 -8.22 -4.46 8.80
CA SER A 143 -6.82 -4.54 8.40
C SER A 143 -6.38 -3.29 7.66
N ILE A 144 -5.36 -2.63 8.18
CA ILE A 144 -4.69 -1.50 7.51
C ILE A 144 -3.33 -1.98 7.01
N ILE A 145 -3.08 -1.82 5.71
CA ILE A 145 -1.83 -2.15 5.04
C ILE A 145 -1.21 -0.86 4.52
N ASN A 146 -0.16 -0.41 5.17
CA ASN A 146 0.62 0.73 4.71
C ASN A 146 1.72 0.26 3.77
N VAL A 147 1.81 0.83 2.57
CA VAL A 147 2.87 0.50 1.61
C VAL A 147 4.13 1.27 1.98
N GLY A 148 5.06 0.55 2.57
CA GLY A 148 6.40 1.03 2.91
C GLY A 148 7.34 1.02 1.73
N SER A 149 8.61 0.88 2.03
CA SER A 149 9.69 0.68 1.06
C SER A 149 10.91 0.11 1.76
N MET A 150 11.70 -0.66 1.05
CA MET A 150 13.04 -1.06 1.52
C MET A 150 13.92 0.12 1.91
N SER A 151 13.76 1.27 1.26
CA SER A 151 14.50 2.48 1.60
C SER A 151 14.15 3.05 2.98
N GLY A 152 13.02 2.64 3.57
CA GLY A 152 12.69 2.93 4.96
C GLY A 152 13.34 1.98 5.98
N VAL A 153 13.91 0.87 5.51
CA VAL A 153 14.61 -0.14 6.32
C VAL A 153 16.13 -0.02 6.16
N LEU A 154 16.60 0.14 4.93
CA LEU A 154 18.01 0.20 4.56
C LEU A 154 18.33 1.53 3.87
N PRO A 155 19.56 2.07 4.04
CA PRO A 155 19.98 3.25 3.32
C PRO A 155 20.12 2.95 1.83
N LEU A 156 19.38 3.69 0.99
CA LEU A 156 19.52 3.65 -0.46
C LEU A 156 19.96 5.00 -0.99
N SER A 157 20.82 5.02 -2.01
CA SER A 157 21.34 6.25 -2.59
C SER A 157 20.26 7.05 -3.33
N ARG A 158 20.33 8.37 -3.27
CA ARG A 158 19.50 9.33 -4.02
C ARG A 158 17.99 9.24 -3.76
N VAL A 159 17.59 8.87 -2.55
CA VAL A 159 16.17 8.82 -2.17
C VAL A 159 15.99 9.30 -0.72
N PHE A 160 16.68 10.36 -0.34
CA PHE A 160 16.79 10.79 1.07
C PHE A 160 15.44 11.12 1.72
N SER A 161 14.73 12.13 1.20
CA SER A 161 13.41 12.53 1.72
C SER A 161 12.40 11.40 1.62
N TYR A 162 12.43 10.63 0.51
CA TYR A 162 11.58 9.45 0.34
C TYR A 162 11.86 8.38 1.40
N SER A 163 13.13 8.04 1.65
CA SER A 163 13.52 7.06 2.67
C SER A 163 13.04 7.47 4.06
N MET A 164 13.26 8.74 4.43
CA MET A 164 12.76 9.30 5.68
C MET A 164 11.24 9.20 5.79
N SER A 165 10.50 9.55 4.73
CA SER A 165 9.04 9.48 4.70
C SER A 165 8.53 8.05 4.88
N LYS A 166 9.20 7.06 4.26
CA LYS A 166 8.82 5.65 4.39
C LYS A 166 9.19 5.07 5.76
N ALA A 167 10.33 5.44 6.34
CA ALA A 167 10.68 5.07 7.71
C ALA A 167 9.66 5.61 8.72
N ALA A 168 9.14 6.83 8.51
CA ALA A 168 8.07 7.39 9.33
C ALA A 168 6.78 6.55 9.24
N VAL A 169 6.38 6.09 8.04
CA VAL A 169 5.22 5.22 7.83
C VAL A 169 5.41 3.86 8.52
N HIS A 170 6.61 3.28 8.46
CA HIS A 170 6.94 2.03 9.16
C HIS A 170 6.75 2.19 10.67
N ASN A 171 7.27 3.26 11.25
CA ASN A 171 7.12 3.53 12.69
C ASN A 171 5.67 3.83 13.06
N LEU A 172 4.93 4.63 12.27
CA LEU A 172 3.51 4.89 12.47
C LEU A 172 2.71 3.59 12.53
N SER A 173 2.96 2.66 11.61
CA SER A 173 2.26 1.36 11.56
C SER A 173 2.44 0.56 12.85
N LYS A 174 3.65 0.53 13.40
CA LYS A 174 3.96 -0.15 14.67
C LYS A 174 3.23 0.50 15.85
N ASN A 175 3.18 1.83 15.89
CA ASN A 175 2.47 2.56 16.95
C ASN A 175 0.96 2.28 16.91
N LEU A 176 0.35 2.35 15.73
CA LEU A 176 -1.09 2.08 15.55
C LEU A 176 -1.43 0.62 15.85
N ALA A 177 -0.58 -0.33 15.44
CA ALA A 177 -0.74 -1.75 15.78
C ALA A 177 -0.78 -1.97 17.30
N ARG A 178 0.10 -1.30 18.06
CA ARG A 178 0.12 -1.34 19.52
C ARG A 178 -1.14 -0.72 20.13
N GLU A 179 -1.58 0.41 19.59
CA GLU A 179 -2.71 1.17 20.12
C GLU A 179 -4.05 0.45 19.87
N TRP A 180 -4.23 -0.12 18.67
CA TRP A 180 -5.52 -0.62 18.21
C TRP A 180 -5.66 -2.14 18.25
N GLY A 181 -4.61 -2.88 18.61
CA GLY A 181 -4.63 -4.34 18.61
C GLY A 181 -5.72 -4.96 19.50
N THR A 182 -6.03 -4.32 20.64
CA THR A 182 -7.12 -4.75 21.55
C THR A 182 -8.53 -4.51 20.98
N ARG A 183 -8.62 -3.72 19.89
CA ARG A 183 -9.86 -3.42 19.18
C ARG A 183 -9.98 -4.21 17.87
N ASN A 184 -9.20 -5.28 17.73
CA ASN A 184 -9.18 -6.14 16.54
C ASN A 184 -8.85 -5.40 15.22
N ILE A 185 -8.10 -4.29 15.31
CA ILE A 185 -7.59 -3.57 14.16
C ILE A 185 -6.11 -3.90 14.00
N ARG A 186 -5.75 -4.55 12.89
CA ARG A 186 -4.38 -4.89 12.56
C ARG A 186 -3.79 -3.83 11.64
N VAL A 187 -2.58 -3.39 11.93
CA VAL A 187 -1.86 -2.41 11.12
C VAL A 187 -0.48 -2.96 10.78
N ASN A 188 -0.20 -3.15 9.51
CA ASN A 188 1.07 -3.72 9.04
C ASN A 188 1.65 -2.87 7.90
N THR A 189 2.94 -3.03 7.68
CA THR A 189 3.65 -2.41 6.56
C THR A 189 4.03 -3.50 5.55
N LEU A 190 3.52 -3.39 4.32
CA LEU A 190 4.04 -4.16 3.20
C LEU A 190 5.22 -3.41 2.60
N VAL A 191 6.38 -4.06 2.52
CA VAL A 191 7.66 -3.44 2.15
C VAL A 191 8.16 -4.02 0.83
N PRO A 192 7.82 -3.39 -0.32
CA PRO A 192 8.32 -3.84 -1.62
C PRO A 192 9.81 -3.56 -1.77
N GLY A 193 10.50 -4.49 -2.43
CA GLY A 193 11.85 -4.31 -2.95
C GLY A 193 11.86 -3.55 -4.27
N PHE A 194 12.66 -4.02 -5.22
CA PHE A 194 12.75 -3.40 -6.55
C PHE A 194 11.74 -4.02 -7.52
N PHE A 195 10.73 -3.21 -7.85
CA PHE A 195 9.70 -3.52 -8.84
C PHE A 195 9.76 -2.43 -9.93
N PRO A 196 9.97 -2.78 -11.21
CA PRO A 196 10.04 -1.81 -12.30
C PRO A 196 8.64 -1.25 -12.58
N ALA A 197 8.26 -0.21 -11.87
CA ALA A 197 7.05 0.55 -12.13
C ALA A 197 7.32 1.69 -13.12
N GLU A 198 6.29 2.21 -13.77
CA GLU A 198 6.37 3.29 -14.75
C GLU A 198 7.20 4.48 -14.26
N GLN A 199 7.10 4.80 -12.97
CA GLN A 199 7.79 5.93 -12.34
C GLN A 199 9.31 5.77 -12.28
N ASN A 200 9.83 4.55 -12.14
CA ASN A 200 11.25 4.30 -11.94
C ASN A 200 11.95 3.65 -13.14
N ARG A 201 11.22 3.17 -14.15
CA ARG A 201 11.81 2.58 -15.38
C ARG A 201 12.79 3.53 -16.08
N LYS A 202 12.51 4.83 -16.06
CA LYS A 202 13.35 5.86 -16.73
C LYS A 202 14.69 6.11 -16.05
N VAL A 203 14.84 5.73 -14.77
CA VAL A 203 16.07 5.95 -13.96
C VAL A 203 16.88 4.67 -13.77
N LEU A 204 16.45 3.55 -14.36
CA LEU A 204 17.13 2.27 -14.33
C LEU A 204 18.16 2.20 -15.47
N THR A 205 19.36 2.79 -15.26
CA THR A 205 20.49 2.59 -16.18
C THR A 205 21.02 1.16 -16.07
N PRO A 206 21.75 0.63 -17.09
CA PRO A 206 22.37 -0.71 -17.02
C PRO A 206 23.23 -0.89 -15.77
N GLU A 207 24.00 0.12 -15.38
CA GLU A 207 24.87 0.09 -14.19
C GLU A 207 24.02 -0.01 -12.91
N ARG A 208 22.93 0.75 -12.85
CA ARG A 208 22.00 0.71 -11.71
C ARG A 208 21.31 -0.65 -11.60
N VAL A 209 20.90 -1.22 -12.74
CA VAL A 209 20.34 -2.58 -12.79
C VAL A 209 21.35 -3.60 -12.29
N ALA A 210 22.61 -3.54 -12.76
CA ALA A 210 23.66 -4.44 -12.32
C ALA A 210 23.93 -4.35 -10.80
N GLN A 211 23.94 -3.14 -10.24
CA GLN A 211 24.08 -2.92 -8.80
C GLN A 211 22.92 -3.55 -8.02
N ILE A 212 21.68 -3.32 -8.46
CA ILE A 212 20.48 -3.89 -7.82
C ILE A 212 20.54 -5.43 -7.90
N MET A 213 20.84 -6.00 -9.07
CA MET A 213 20.90 -7.44 -9.26
C MET A 213 22.03 -8.07 -8.43
N GLY A 214 23.20 -7.44 -8.38
CA GLY A 214 24.32 -7.90 -7.55
C GLY A 214 24.02 -7.95 -6.04
N HIS A 215 23.02 -7.20 -5.61
CA HIS A 215 22.57 -7.15 -4.20
C HIS A 215 21.23 -7.87 -3.97
N THR A 216 20.61 -8.41 -5.01
CA THR A 216 19.36 -9.17 -4.92
C THR A 216 19.64 -10.66 -5.08
N PRO A 217 19.52 -11.50 -4.03
CA PRO A 217 19.78 -12.94 -4.13
C PRO A 217 19.01 -13.65 -5.26
N MET A 218 17.76 -13.26 -5.49
CA MET A 218 16.96 -13.83 -6.58
C MET A 218 17.36 -13.32 -7.97
N GLN A 219 18.28 -12.37 -8.09
CA GLN A 219 18.87 -11.81 -9.33
C GLN A 219 17.85 -11.41 -10.39
N ARG A 220 16.70 -10.93 -9.96
CA ARG A 220 15.64 -10.37 -10.80
C ARG A 220 14.85 -9.31 -10.08
N PHE A 221 14.15 -8.49 -10.83
CA PHE A 221 13.12 -7.62 -10.28
C PHE A 221 11.88 -8.43 -9.87
N GLY A 222 11.12 -7.88 -8.93
CA GLY A 222 9.80 -8.39 -8.61
C GLY A 222 8.78 -8.00 -9.69
N GLU A 223 7.80 -8.86 -9.91
CA GLU A 223 6.59 -8.56 -10.69
C GLU A 223 5.49 -8.07 -9.76
N ALA A 224 4.73 -7.05 -10.15
CA ALA A 224 3.69 -6.44 -9.30
C ALA A 224 2.71 -7.46 -8.69
N ARG A 225 2.38 -8.53 -9.44
CA ARG A 225 1.51 -9.63 -8.98
C ARG A 225 2.09 -10.39 -7.78
N GLU A 226 3.41 -10.38 -7.58
CA GLU A 226 4.07 -11.08 -6.47
C GLU A 226 3.83 -10.40 -5.11
N LEU A 227 3.30 -9.17 -5.11
CA LEU A 227 2.80 -8.51 -3.90
C LEU A 227 1.43 -9.06 -3.45
N GLY A 228 0.70 -9.72 -4.36
CA GLY A 228 -0.66 -10.19 -4.11
C GLY A 228 -0.76 -11.16 -2.93
N GLY A 229 0.11 -12.17 -2.86
CA GLY A 229 0.12 -13.16 -1.77
C GLY A 229 0.36 -12.52 -0.40
N ALA A 230 1.32 -11.59 -0.31
CA ALA A 230 1.60 -10.84 0.91
C ALA A 230 0.43 -9.91 1.30
N THR A 231 -0.20 -9.28 0.33
CA THR A 231 -1.39 -8.45 0.54
C THR A 231 -2.55 -9.28 1.09
N LEU A 232 -2.83 -10.43 0.50
CA LEU A 232 -3.87 -11.35 0.97
C LEU A 232 -3.59 -11.86 2.38
N LEU A 233 -2.36 -12.24 2.68
CA LEU A 233 -1.94 -12.65 4.02
C LEU A 233 -2.26 -11.55 5.06
N LEU A 234 -1.89 -10.30 4.76
CA LEU A 234 -2.12 -9.19 5.68
C LEU A 234 -3.59 -8.79 5.78
N ALA A 235 -4.38 -8.92 4.71
CA ALA A 235 -5.77 -8.49 4.65
C ALA A 235 -6.76 -9.50 5.27
N SER A 236 -6.44 -10.79 5.22
CA SER A 236 -7.36 -11.89 5.54
C SER A 236 -7.12 -12.48 6.95
N ASP A 237 -7.90 -13.50 7.27
CA ASP A 237 -7.78 -14.24 8.54
C ASP A 237 -6.49 -15.07 8.61
N ALA A 238 -5.84 -15.36 7.48
CA ALA A 238 -4.51 -15.95 7.44
C ALA A 238 -3.47 -15.12 8.21
N GLY A 239 -3.66 -13.80 8.26
CA GLY A 239 -2.82 -12.87 9.02
C GLY A 239 -3.44 -12.42 10.36
N SER A 240 -4.43 -13.11 10.90
CA SER A 240 -5.17 -12.68 12.10
C SER A 240 -4.29 -12.42 13.34
N PHE A 241 -3.12 -13.03 13.41
CA PHE A 241 -2.15 -12.82 14.51
C PHE A 241 -0.92 -11.99 14.06
N ILE A 242 -1.03 -11.28 12.91
CA ILE A 242 0.04 -10.42 12.37
C ILE A 242 -0.40 -8.95 12.51
N THR A 243 0.25 -8.21 13.39
CA THR A 243 0.09 -6.75 13.52
C THR A 243 1.41 -6.10 13.90
N GLY A 244 1.68 -4.88 13.43
CA GLY A 244 2.95 -4.17 13.62
C GLY A 244 4.13 -4.73 12.82
N ALA A 245 3.89 -5.67 11.91
CA ALA A 245 4.92 -6.30 11.12
C ALA A 245 5.36 -5.42 9.93
N GLU A 246 6.63 -5.56 9.56
CA GLU A 246 7.18 -5.13 8.28
C GLU A 246 7.39 -6.37 7.42
N LEU A 247 6.50 -6.59 6.46
CA LEU A 247 6.58 -7.75 5.57
C LEU A 247 7.34 -7.39 4.30
N LEU A 248 8.58 -7.84 4.20
CA LEU A 248 9.44 -7.60 3.05
C LEU A 248 9.08 -8.54 1.91
N VAL A 249 8.93 -7.97 0.70
CA VAL A 249 8.77 -8.68 -0.56
C VAL A 249 9.80 -8.11 -1.52
N ASP A 250 11.05 -8.57 -1.42
CA ASP A 250 12.22 -7.88 -1.96
C ASP A 250 13.24 -8.79 -2.67
N GLY A 251 12.92 -10.07 -2.87
CA GLY A 251 13.83 -11.03 -3.48
C GLY A 251 15.09 -11.30 -2.64
N GLY A 252 15.04 -11.00 -1.33
CA GLY A 252 16.13 -11.19 -0.38
C GLY A 252 17.13 -10.02 -0.34
N TYR A 253 16.82 -8.89 -0.96
CA TYR A 253 17.71 -7.73 -1.00
C TYR A 253 18.12 -7.27 0.41
N ALA A 254 17.19 -7.19 1.34
CA ALA A 254 17.48 -6.76 2.71
C ALA A 254 18.28 -7.78 3.54
N ALA A 255 18.43 -9.00 3.07
CA ALA A 255 19.24 -10.04 3.72
C ALA A 255 20.72 -9.99 3.32
N MET A 256 21.07 -9.19 2.31
CA MET A 256 22.45 -8.97 1.87
C MET A 256 23.03 -7.77 2.64
N THR A 257 23.84 -8.05 3.63
CA THR A 257 24.56 -7.05 4.46
C THR A 257 25.98 -6.85 3.96
#